data_8b0badbae94c8b1ad987f1ed4549cb45
#
_entry.id   8b0badbae94c8b1ad987f1ed4549cb45
#
_cell.length_a   1.000
_cell.length_b   1.000
_cell.length_c   1.000
_cell.angle_alpha   90.00
_cell.angle_beta   90.00
_cell.angle_gamma   90.00
#
_symmetry.space_group_name_H-M   'P 1'
#
loop_
_entity.id
_entity.type
_entity.pdbx_description
1 polymer ?
#
loop_
_entity_poly.entity_id
_entity_poly.type
_entity_poly.pdbx_seq_one_letter_code
_entity_poly.pdbx_strand_id
1 'polypeptide(L)'
;VSFAEGDTNSESPKLLFSEPGDYDVRLAVSNGCHHDDDSVFRIKAFAIPRVRIGDIADQCEPFHFIGRERVEVDQRNDKIQQVHWTITANQGYASEGYTLVNGTDLKSYYPDIDFKTCDYTVVAAYKNRCKTPGQAVFQVKVDKFIPVIPLPDDTICELAEARILRAQPEGGWWTLKDPAIPEAAEVLYTERGNSYFYPGFDPYAQKDVGLVYHYRNGACIARDTMNMRIWPLPYVEAGDSLKMCLNNPPVTLVGRDSAAGQVWQPNRGDWKSGQDVLAGHLFTPTVPGDFQLLYYYTDSRGCMNRDSAVMRVHPLPSTDFTVAPRSCIHTDVLFTPAQPDGNTFEWIFGDDTPHGISDNEILHSYDMYGYRDVICMAQSVYGCRDTSEATRIEIINLPPPPFFDVDTLQGCAPFEV
;
A
#
# COMPACT_ATOMS: atom_id res chain seq x y z
N VAL A 1 23.13 54.68 -53.16
CA VAL A 1 22.58 56.04 -53.21
C VAL A 1 21.72 56.17 -54.44
N SER A 2 20.55 56.74 -54.32
CA SER A 2 19.63 57.02 -55.41
C SER A 2 19.10 58.46 -55.24
N PHE A 3 18.53 59.00 -56.32
CA PHE A 3 17.78 60.26 -56.21
C PHE A 3 16.41 59.98 -55.61
N ALA A 4 16.03 60.74 -54.56
CA ALA A 4 14.69 60.80 -54.06
C ALA A 4 13.81 61.77 -54.81
N GLU A 5 14.39 62.85 -55.30
CA GLU A 5 13.80 63.88 -56.18
C GLU A 5 14.90 64.45 -57.05
N GLY A 6 14.63 64.71 -58.34
CA GLY A 6 15.55 65.21 -59.30
C GLY A 6 16.51 64.18 -59.90
N ASP A 7 17.52 64.64 -60.62
CA ASP A 7 18.55 63.80 -61.21
C ASP A 7 19.92 64.47 -61.08
N THR A 8 20.96 63.97 -61.76
CA THR A 8 22.32 64.51 -61.78
C THR A 8 22.45 65.93 -62.32
N ASN A 9 21.45 66.44 -63.03
CA ASN A 9 21.46 67.77 -63.63
C ASN A 9 20.52 68.75 -62.93
N SER A 10 19.88 68.37 -61.84
CA SER A 10 18.96 69.21 -61.08
C SER A 10 19.73 70.19 -60.21
N GLU A 11 19.27 71.45 -60.14
CA GLU A 11 19.87 72.48 -59.27
C GLU A 11 19.85 72.18 -57.77
N SER A 12 18.85 71.34 -57.36
CA SER A 12 18.68 71.02 -55.94
C SER A 12 18.24 69.54 -55.81
N PRO A 13 19.09 68.54 -56.13
CA PRO A 13 18.72 67.14 -56.07
C PRO A 13 18.56 66.66 -54.64
N LYS A 14 17.58 65.85 -54.37
CA LYS A 14 17.47 65.12 -53.07
C LYS A 14 18.05 63.73 -53.23
N LEU A 15 19.06 63.40 -52.45
CA LEU A 15 19.71 62.12 -52.44
C LEU A 15 19.13 61.23 -51.31
N LEU A 16 18.86 59.93 -51.62
CA LEU A 16 18.49 58.90 -50.69
C LEU A 16 19.70 57.98 -50.46
N PHE A 17 20.11 57.85 -49.21
CA PHE A 17 21.13 56.91 -48.75
C PHE A 17 20.43 55.74 -48.12
N SER A 18 20.23 54.66 -48.88
CA SER A 18 19.49 53.44 -48.44
C SER A 18 20.34 52.56 -47.53
N GLU A 19 21.64 52.64 -47.58
CA GLU A 19 22.59 51.90 -46.79
C GLU A 19 23.36 52.76 -45.81
N PRO A 20 23.70 52.32 -44.65
CA PRO A 20 24.58 53.02 -43.71
C PRO A 20 26.00 52.99 -44.21
N GLY A 21 26.69 54.11 -44.06
CA GLY A 21 28.08 54.28 -44.53
C GLY A 21 28.53 55.71 -44.57
N ASP A 22 29.78 55.86 -44.91
CA ASP A 22 30.41 57.23 -45.20
C ASP A 22 30.40 57.38 -46.72
N TYR A 23 29.86 58.48 -47.19
CA TYR A 23 29.67 58.79 -48.59
C TYR A 23 30.35 60.12 -48.90
N ASP A 24 31.21 60.16 -49.93
CA ASP A 24 31.74 61.38 -50.51
C ASP A 24 30.82 61.71 -51.70
N VAL A 25 30.06 62.81 -51.57
CA VAL A 25 29.19 63.32 -52.62
C VAL A 25 29.90 64.49 -53.25
N ARG A 26 30.24 64.36 -54.53
CA ARG A 26 30.86 65.36 -55.31
C ARG A 26 29.82 66.18 -56.10
N LEU A 27 29.80 67.48 -55.88
CA LEU A 27 29.00 68.38 -56.66
C LEU A 27 29.94 69.11 -57.59
N ALA A 28 29.76 68.91 -58.87
CA ALA A 28 30.52 69.66 -59.89
C ALA A 28 29.55 70.60 -60.64
N VAL A 29 29.92 71.81 -60.73
CA VAL A 29 29.19 72.84 -61.50
C VAL A 29 30.12 73.42 -62.60
N SER A 30 29.58 73.50 -63.79
CA SER A 30 30.28 74.08 -64.90
C SER A 30 29.46 75.22 -65.50
N ASN A 31 30.15 76.23 -66.01
CA ASN A 31 29.51 77.28 -66.75
C ASN A 31 30.12 77.39 -68.13
N GLY A 32 29.55 78.17 -69.06
CA GLY A 32 29.99 78.26 -70.40
C GLY A 32 31.37 79.02 -70.58
N CYS A 33 32.03 79.37 -69.48
CA CYS A 33 33.34 80.10 -69.49
C CYS A 33 34.52 79.17 -69.15
N HIS A 34 34.39 77.87 -69.25
CA HIS A 34 35.41 76.85 -68.96
C HIS A 34 35.96 76.87 -67.52
N HIS A 35 35.24 77.35 -66.55
CA HIS A 35 35.50 77.15 -65.13
C HIS A 35 34.62 76.09 -64.52
N ASP A 36 35.24 74.96 -64.21
CA ASP A 36 34.58 73.89 -63.44
C ASP A 36 35.04 74.06 -61.97
N ASP A 37 34.08 74.19 -61.10
CA ASP A 37 34.30 74.11 -59.65
C ASP A 37 33.64 72.88 -59.07
N ASP A 38 34.35 72.23 -58.21
CA ASP A 38 33.76 71.00 -57.54
C ASP A 38 33.94 71.06 -56.01
N SER A 39 32.98 70.54 -55.35
CA SER A 39 33.01 70.43 -53.90
C SER A 39 32.65 69.01 -53.50
N VAL A 40 33.41 68.43 -52.59
CA VAL A 40 33.15 67.15 -52.07
C VAL A 40 32.56 67.29 -50.64
N PHE A 41 31.37 66.78 -50.49
CA PHE A 41 30.67 66.74 -49.23
C PHE A 41 30.70 65.31 -48.64
N ARG A 42 31.29 65.19 -47.44
CA ARG A 42 31.30 63.92 -46.71
C ARG A 42 30.02 63.75 -45.90
N ILE A 43 29.17 62.79 -46.29
CA ILE A 43 27.91 62.52 -45.66
C ILE A 43 28.02 61.17 -44.99
N LYS A 44 27.62 61.10 -43.71
CA LYS A 44 27.59 59.87 -42.93
C LYS A 44 26.13 59.41 -42.69
N ALA A 45 25.77 58.30 -43.27
CA ALA A 45 24.48 57.65 -43.01
C ALA A 45 24.65 56.70 -41.83
N PHE A 46 23.84 56.88 -40.79
CA PHE A 46 23.90 56.08 -39.62
C PHE A 46 22.93 54.92 -39.73
N ALA A 47 23.33 53.77 -39.22
CA ALA A 47 22.44 52.58 -39.09
C ALA A 47 21.60 52.65 -37.82
N ILE A 48 20.35 52.19 -37.89
CA ILE A 48 19.54 51.92 -36.70
C ILE A 48 20.23 50.84 -35.87
N PRO A 49 20.39 50.99 -34.54
CA PRO A 49 20.98 49.96 -33.71
C PRO A 49 20.18 48.66 -33.80
N ARG A 50 20.84 47.51 -33.73
CA ARG A 50 20.19 46.22 -33.60
C ARG A 50 20.20 45.80 -32.15
N VAL A 51 19.04 45.41 -31.65
CA VAL A 51 18.87 44.89 -30.28
C VAL A 51 18.36 43.47 -30.38
N ARG A 52 19.01 42.56 -29.68
CA ARG A 52 18.59 41.18 -29.55
C ARG A 52 18.51 40.83 -28.08
N ILE A 53 17.49 40.07 -27.72
CA ILE A 53 17.31 39.53 -26.37
C ILE A 53 17.10 38.04 -26.56
N GLY A 54 17.83 37.25 -25.82
CA GLY A 54 17.66 35.78 -25.81
C GLY A 54 16.26 35.40 -25.33
N ASP A 55 15.77 34.25 -25.80
CA ASP A 55 14.49 33.72 -25.38
C ASP A 55 14.46 33.51 -23.86
N ILE A 56 13.39 33.99 -23.23
CA ILE A 56 13.15 33.85 -21.81
C ILE A 56 12.01 32.88 -21.64
N ALA A 57 12.33 31.64 -21.18
CA ALA A 57 11.30 30.66 -20.78
C ALA A 57 10.50 31.21 -19.60
N ASP A 58 9.34 30.60 -19.34
CA ASP A 58 8.56 30.88 -18.14
C ASP A 58 9.43 30.72 -16.88
N GLN A 59 9.31 31.67 -15.97
CA GLN A 59 10.14 31.80 -14.76
C GLN A 59 9.31 31.60 -13.51
N CYS A 60 9.98 31.29 -12.39
CA CYS A 60 9.39 31.25 -11.07
C CYS A 60 9.83 32.46 -10.25
N GLU A 61 8.94 33.06 -9.47
CA GLU A 61 9.33 34.12 -8.53
C GLU A 61 10.22 33.58 -7.38
N PRO A 62 11.20 34.40 -6.95
CA PRO A 62 11.61 35.67 -7.52
C PRO A 62 12.46 35.49 -8.80
N PHE A 63 12.16 36.23 -9.85
CA PHE A 63 12.96 36.21 -11.07
C PHE A 63 13.75 37.49 -11.22
N HIS A 64 15.05 37.36 -11.21
CA HIS A 64 16.01 38.47 -11.43
C HIS A 64 16.53 38.43 -12.86
N PHE A 65 16.17 39.43 -13.66
CA PHE A 65 16.64 39.62 -15.03
C PHE A 65 17.93 40.43 -15.03
N ILE A 66 19.02 39.81 -15.49
CA ILE A 66 20.33 40.46 -15.60
C ILE A 66 20.51 40.87 -17.04
N GLY A 67 20.35 42.21 -17.33
CA GLY A 67 20.35 42.73 -18.68
C GLY A 67 21.69 42.50 -19.41
N ARG A 68 22.82 42.55 -18.70
CA ARG A 68 24.16 42.35 -19.29
C ARG A 68 24.33 40.92 -19.84
N GLU A 69 23.66 39.94 -19.28
CA GLU A 69 23.76 38.54 -19.71
C GLU A 69 22.82 38.19 -20.85
N ARG A 70 21.77 39.01 -21.07
CA ARG A 70 20.66 38.61 -21.94
C ARG A 70 20.45 39.54 -23.13
N VAL A 71 21.06 40.74 -23.10
CA VAL A 71 20.83 41.77 -24.11
C VAL A 71 22.09 41.99 -24.95
N GLU A 72 21.96 41.80 -26.24
CA GLU A 72 22.99 42.13 -27.23
C GLU A 72 22.58 43.38 -27.97
N VAL A 73 23.46 44.40 -27.95
CA VAL A 73 23.27 45.65 -28.66
C VAL A 73 24.39 45.86 -29.68
N ASP A 74 24.05 45.75 -30.95
CA ASP A 74 24.94 46.09 -32.03
C ASP A 74 24.75 47.60 -32.39
N GLN A 75 25.73 48.42 -31.96
CA GLN A 75 25.70 49.85 -32.18
C GLN A 75 25.93 50.22 -33.65
N ARG A 76 26.43 49.27 -34.45
CA ARG A 76 26.78 49.44 -35.85
C ARG A 76 27.81 50.56 -36.03
N ASN A 77 27.49 51.63 -36.77
CA ASN A 77 28.43 52.70 -37.11
C ASN A 77 28.26 54.03 -36.30
N ASP A 78 27.45 53.98 -35.23
CA ASP A 78 27.24 55.12 -34.34
C ASP A 78 26.93 54.68 -32.88
N LYS A 79 27.39 55.51 -31.93
CA LYS A 79 27.24 55.26 -30.51
C LYS A 79 25.78 55.45 -30.06
N ILE A 80 25.32 54.64 -29.13
CA ILE A 80 24.03 54.80 -28.49
C ILE A 80 24.01 56.11 -27.68
N GLN A 81 22.99 56.91 -27.89
CA GLN A 81 22.77 58.21 -27.24
C GLN A 81 21.66 58.18 -26.22
N GLN A 82 20.61 57.32 -26.45
CA GLN A 82 19.45 57.18 -25.60
C GLN A 82 19.09 55.73 -25.48
N VAL A 83 18.68 55.31 -24.28
CA VAL A 83 18.16 54.00 -23.96
C VAL A 83 16.87 54.17 -23.20
N HIS A 84 15.87 53.40 -23.57
CA HIS A 84 14.55 53.45 -22.97
C HIS A 84 13.98 52.04 -22.87
N TRP A 85 13.66 51.61 -21.66
CA TRP A 85 13.00 50.34 -21.39
C TRP A 85 11.60 50.60 -20.88
N THR A 86 10.62 50.04 -21.55
CA THR A 86 9.23 50.10 -21.11
C THR A 86 8.79 48.70 -20.70
N ILE A 87 8.31 48.54 -19.48
CA ILE A 87 7.82 47.31 -18.92
C ILE A 87 6.35 47.49 -18.60
N THR A 88 5.52 46.67 -19.21
CA THR A 88 4.06 46.70 -19.04
C THR A 88 3.58 45.39 -18.49
N ALA A 89 2.92 45.40 -17.33
CA ALA A 89 2.22 44.22 -16.80
C ALA A 89 0.96 43.98 -17.61
N ASN A 90 0.79 42.76 -18.11
CA ASN A 90 -0.43 42.33 -18.83
C ASN A 90 -1.58 42.12 -17.86
N GLN A 91 -2.81 42.36 -18.32
CA GLN A 91 -4.00 42.27 -17.47
C GLN A 91 -4.20 40.87 -16.91
N GLY A 92 -4.48 40.80 -15.60
CA GLY A 92 -4.89 39.59 -14.89
C GLY A 92 -4.29 39.41 -13.49
N TYR A 93 -3.11 39.95 -13.21
CA TYR A 93 -2.43 39.78 -11.92
C TYR A 93 -2.16 41.12 -11.16
N ALA A 94 -2.72 42.20 -11.63
CA ALA A 94 -2.50 43.53 -11.04
C ALA A 94 -3.16 43.75 -9.66
N SER A 95 -3.90 42.76 -9.11
CA SER A 95 -4.66 42.91 -7.87
C SER A 95 -3.91 42.62 -6.58
N GLU A 96 -2.70 42.09 -6.64
CA GLU A 96 -1.92 41.74 -5.45
C GLU A 96 -0.88 42.78 -5.00
N GLY A 97 -1.12 44.06 -5.25
CA GLY A 97 -0.39 45.17 -4.58
C GLY A 97 1.07 45.33 -4.95
N TYR A 98 1.52 44.81 -6.06
CA TYR A 98 2.90 44.95 -6.52
C TYR A 98 3.04 46.09 -7.52
N THR A 99 3.38 47.28 -7.01
CA THR A 99 3.71 48.49 -7.76
C THR A 99 5.15 48.38 -8.32
N LEU A 100 5.51 47.34 -9.01
CA LEU A 100 6.77 47.30 -9.70
C LEU A 100 6.52 47.11 -11.18
N VAL A 101 6.81 48.18 -11.91
CA VAL A 101 7.17 48.15 -13.31
C VAL A 101 6.05 48.37 -14.32
N ASN A 102 4.87 48.77 -13.95
CA ASN A 102 3.94 49.30 -14.97
C ASN A 102 4.36 50.73 -15.35
N GLY A 103 4.93 50.92 -16.54
CA GLY A 103 5.33 52.22 -17.05
C GLY A 103 6.69 52.74 -16.55
N THR A 104 7.54 51.87 -15.99
CA THR A 104 8.87 52.27 -15.52
C THR A 104 9.79 52.53 -16.70
N ASP A 105 10.27 53.75 -16.79
CA ASP A 105 11.22 54.21 -17.79
C ASP A 105 12.66 54.02 -17.26
N LEU A 106 13.32 52.95 -17.67
CA LEU A 106 14.69 52.66 -17.28
C LEU A 106 15.65 53.20 -18.34
N LYS A 107 16.62 53.98 -17.92
CA LYS A 107 17.64 54.56 -18.80
C LYS A 107 18.98 53.80 -18.75
N SER A 108 19.02 52.68 -18.05
CA SER A 108 20.22 51.85 -17.99
C SER A 108 20.47 51.13 -19.31
N TYR A 109 21.74 51.11 -19.75
CA TYR A 109 22.15 50.40 -20.96
C TYR A 109 21.91 48.89 -20.82
N TYR A 110 22.14 48.33 -19.64
CA TYR A 110 21.88 46.96 -19.24
C TYR A 110 21.19 46.96 -17.87
N PRO A 111 19.86 47.02 -17.83
CA PRO A 111 19.17 47.05 -16.53
C PRO A 111 19.15 45.69 -15.88
N ASP A 112 19.22 45.70 -14.55
CA ASP A 112 18.91 44.56 -13.70
C ASP A 112 17.50 44.81 -13.12
N ILE A 113 16.61 43.82 -13.29
CA ILE A 113 15.19 43.99 -12.99
C ILE A 113 14.70 42.79 -12.20
N ASP A 114 14.07 43.05 -11.05
CA ASP A 114 13.34 42.04 -10.27
C ASP A 114 11.90 41.99 -10.74
N PHE A 115 11.55 40.89 -11.42
CA PHE A 115 10.19 40.61 -11.81
C PHE A 115 9.47 39.81 -10.73
N LYS A 116 8.25 40.22 -10.41
CA LYS A 116 7.35 39.52 -9.53
C LYS A 116 6.34 38.76 -10.35
N THR A 117 5.49 37.97 -9.67
CA THR A 117 4.44 37.19 -10.32
C THR A 117 3.55 38.03 -11.21
N CYS A 118 3.68 37.89 -12.51
CA CYS A 118 2.85 38.51 -13.55
C CYS A 118 3.38 38.13 -14.95
N ASP A 119 2.56 38.34 -15.97
CA ASP A 119 2.97 38.31 -17.36
C ASP A 119 3.34 39.75 -17.80
N TYR A 120 4.51 39.94 -18.34
CA TYR A 120 5.02 41.26 -18.75
C TYR A 120 5.31 41.30 -20.24
N THR A 121 5.03 42.46 -20.83
CA THR A 121 5.57 42.86 -22.12
C THR A 121 6.68 43.87 -21.88
N VAL A 122 7.89 43.56 -22.34
CA VAL A 122 9.06 44.41 -22.19
C VAL A 122 9.51 44.88 -23.54
N VAL A 123 9.68 46.22 -23.68
CA VAL A 123 10.20 46.88 -24.88
C VAL A 123 11.53 47.54 -24.55
N ALA A 124 12.58 47.10 -25.19
CA ALA A 124 13.90 47.70 -25.10
C ALA A 124 14.20 48.52 -26.35
N ALA A 125 14.35 49.82 -26.21
CA ALA A 125 14.61 50.77 -27.31
C ALA A 125 15.96 51.47 -27.15
N TYR A 126 16.80 51.34 -28.14
CA TYR A 126 18.15 51.94 -28.19
C TYR A 126 18.25 52.87 -29.38
N LYS A 127 18.58 54.10 -29.13
CA LYS A 127 18.62 55.15 -30.13
C LYS A 127 20.03 55.78 -30.23
N ASN A 128 20.49 55.91 -31.44
CA ASN A 128 21.67 56.74 -31.80
C ASN A 128 21.19 58.04 -32.47
N ARG A 129 21.90 58.59 -33.42
CA ARG A 129 21.49 59.79 -34.18
C ARG A 129 20.34 59.58 -35.14
N CYS A 130 19.91 58.27 -35.35
CA CYS A 130 18.72 57.99 -36.13
C CYS A 130 17.48 58.41 -35.35
N LYS A 131 16.43 58.87 -36.06
CA LYS A 131 15.16 59.24 -35.46
C LYS A 131 14.42 57.99 -34.90
N THR A 132 14.53 56.89 -35.63
CA THR A 132 13.90 55.61 -35.24
C THR A 132 14.84 54.83 -34.33
N PRO A 133 14.42 54.38 -33.15
CA PRO A 133 15.22 53.51 -32.31
C PRO A 133 15.26 52.07 -32.84
N GLY A 134 16.36 51.38 -32.60
CA GLY A 134 16.38 49.93 -32.65
C GLY A 134 15.64 49.38 -31.44
N GLN A 135 14.73 48.40 -31.67
CA GLN A 135 13.89 47.88 -30.63
C GLN A 135 13.93 46.34 -30.57
N ALA A 136 13.78 45.80 -29.38
CA ALA A 136 13.40 44.40 -29.14
C ALA A 136 12.18 44.37 -28.21
N VAL A 137 11.23 43.50 -28.53
CA VAL A 137 10.06 43.27 -27.71
C VAL A 137 10.08 41.81 -27.29
N PHE A 138 9.91 41.56 -26.02
CA PHE A 138 9.85 40.20 -25.49
C PHE A 138 8.82 40.08 -24.37
N GLN A 139 8.37 38.86 -24.12
CA GLN A 139 7.44 38.52 -23.05
C GLN A 139 8.22 37.89 -21.87
N VAL A 140 7.82 38.23 -20.66
CA VAL A 140 8.31 37.60 -19.44
C VAL A 140 7.12 37.12 -18.66
N LYS A 141 7.02 35.82 -18.46
CA LYS A 141 6.01 35.21 -17.61
C LYS A 141 6.67 34.73 -16.33
N VAL A 142 6.18 35.22 -15.20
CA VAL A 142 6.65 34.85 -13.86
C VAL A 142 5.51 34.25 -13.08
N ASP A 143 5.59 32.93 -12.82
CA ASP A 143 4.60 32.20 -12.05
C ASP A 143 4.84 32.37 -10.55
N LYS A 144 3.74 32.30 -9.77
CA LYS A 144 3.77 32.43 -8.32
C LYS A 144 4.33 31.16 -7.69
N PHE A 145 5.30 31.29 -6.79
CA PHE A 145 5.75 30.20 -5.95
C PHE A 145 4.71 29.90 -4.86
N ILE A 146 4.17 28.69 -4.87
CA ILE A 146 3.24 28.21 -3.86
C ILE A 146 3.96 27.14 -3.04
N PRO A 147 4.29 27.41 -1.76
CA PRO A 147 4.99 26.44 -0.93
C PRO A 147 4.11 25.22 -0.62
N VAL A 148 4.72 24.07 -0.49
CA VAL A 148 4.10 22.88 0.10
C VAL A 148 3.97 23.11 1.60
N ILE A 149 2.81 22.75 2.19
CA ILE A 149 2.64 22.76 3.65
C ILE A 149 3.48 21.62 4.24
N PRO A 150 4.30 21.88 5.29
CA PRO A 150 5.12 20.86 5.92
C PRO A 150 4.33 19.61 6.29
N LEU A 151 4.88 18.46 5.91
CA LEU A 151 4.27 17.14 6.11
C LEU A 151 4.83 16.50 7.38
N PRO A 152 3.99 16.06 8.32
CA PRO A 152 4.46 15.36 9.50
C PRO A 152 4.98 13.97 9.11
N ASP A 153 6.03 13.51 9.81
CA ASP A 153 6.44 12.12 9.76
C ASP A 153 5.32 11.21 10.27
N ASP A 154 5.21 10.00 9.72
CA ASP A 154 4.18 9.04 10.08
C ASP A 154 4.76 7.64 10.24
N THR A 155 3.97 6.74 10.80
CA THR A 155 4.37 5.36 11.06
C THR A 155 3.33 4.38 10.55
N ILE A 156 3.77 3.22 10.08
CA ILE A 156 2.90 2.16 9.56
C ILE A 156 3.51 0.80 9.93
N CYS A 157 2.67 -0.20 10.15
CA CYS A 157 3.14 -1.56 10.32
C CYS A 157 3.42 -2.22 8.97
N GLU A 158 4.41 -3.10 8.93
CA GLU A 158 4.60 -4.02 7.83
C GLU A 158 3.30 -4.78 7.52
N LEU A 159 3.05 -5.10 6.25
CA LEU A 159 1.83 -5.75 5.76
C LEU A 159 0.51 -5.02 6.06
N ALA A 160 0.55 -3.78 6.57
CA ALA A 160 -0.66 -2.98 6.70
C ALA A 160 -1.24 -2.66 5.32
N GLU A 161 -2.52 -2.32 5.29
CA GLU A 161 -3.15 -1.81 4.07
C GLU A 161 -2.45 -0.54 3.58
N ALA A 162 -2.43 -0.36 2.26
CA ALA A 162 -1.82 0.82 1.66
C ALA A 162 -2.45 2.11 2.17
N ARG A 163 -1.61 3.06 2.58
CA ARG A 163 -2.03 4.36 3.09
C ARG A 163 -2.13 5.39 1.98
N ILE A 164 -3.25 6.09 1.91
CA ILE A 164 -3.42 7.23 1.01
C ILE A 164 -2.55 8.39 1.49
N LEU A 165 -1.67 8.88 0.62
CA LEU A 165 -0.84 10.05 0.88
C LEU A 165 -1.61 11.33 0.53
N ARG A 166 -1.61 12.31 1.43
CA ARG A 166 -2.25 13.60 1.24
C ARG A 166 -1.25 14.72 1.50
N ALA A 167 -1.30 15.75 0.67
CA ALA A 167 -0.48 16.95 0.83
C ALA A 167 -1.22 18.19 0.33
N GLN A 168 -0.76 19.36 0.73
CA GLN A 168 -1.29 20.65 0.29
C GLN A 168 -0.15 21.51 -0.31
N PRO A 169 -0.38 22.19 -1.44
CA PRO A 169 -1.61 22.16 -2.26
C PRO A 169 -1.87 20.81 -2.91
N GLU A 170 -3.15 20.50 -3.23
CA GLU A 170 -3.51 19.29 -3.95
C GLU A 170 -3.07 19.34 -5.43
N GLY A 171 -2.96 18.17 -6.08
CA GLY A 171 -2.64 18.08 -7.50
C GLY A 171 -1.15 17.93 -7.83
N GLY A 172 -0.31 17.76 -6.83
CA GLY A 172 1.10 17.40 -7.01
C GLY A 172 1.32 15.90 -7.16
N TRP A 173 2.56 15.46 -7.06
CA TRP A 173 2.93 14.05 -7.16
C TRP A 173 3.99 13.69 -6.12
N TRP A 174 4.04 12.41 -5.77
CA TRP A 174 4.97 11.86 -4.81
C TRP A 174 6.11 11.09 -5.50
N THR A 175 7.29 11.14 -4.90
CA THR A 175 8.44 10.31 -5.27
C THR A 175 9.12 9.77 -4.02
N LEU A 176 9.87 8.69 -4.17
CA LEU A 176 10.79 8.24 -3.13
C LEU A 176 11.98 9.18 -3.08
N LYS A 177 12.47 9.47 -1.88
CA LYS A 177 13.70 10.25 -1.68
C LYS A 177 14.92 9.48 -2.14
N ASP A 178 14.93 8.17 -1.91
CA ASP A 178 15.94 7.25 -2.38
C ASP A 178 15.36 6.35 -3.50
N PRO A 179 15.71 6.61 -4.77
CA PRO A 179 15.24 5.81 -5.90
C PRO A 179 15.89 4.42 -5.98
N ALA A 180 16.92 4.13 -5.16
CA ALA A 180 17.62 2.85 -5.15
C ALA A 180 16.92 1.79 -4.29
N ILE A 181 15.76 2.08 -3.71
CA ILE A 181 14.92 1.08 -3.05
C ILE A 181 14.46 0.08 -4.12
N PRO A 182 14.81 -1.23 -4.01
CA PRO A 182 14.61 -2.21 -5.09
C PRO A 182 13.14 -2.39 -5.54
N GLU A 183 12.19 -2.08 -4.68
CA GLU A 183 10.75 -2.28 -4.89
C GLU A 183 9.99 -0.95 -4.97
N ALA A 184 10.68 0.11 -5.43
CA ALA A 184 10.13 1.47 -5.45
C ALA A 184 8.76 1.60 -6.13
N ALA A 185 8.50 0.80 -7.18
CA ALA A 185 7.22 0.83 -7.90
C ALA A 185 6.08 0.15 -7.13
N GLU A 186 6.39 -0.76 -6.21
CA GLU A 186 5.38 -1.45 -5.39
C GLU A 186 5.07 -0.68 -4.11
N VAL A 187 6.08 0.04 -3.58
CA VAL A 187 5.98 0.81 -2.34
C VAL A 187 5.20 2.11 -2.52
N LEU A 188 5.33 2.76 -3.69
CA LEU A 188 4.66 4.02 -3.99
C LEU A 188 3.98 3.93 -5.36
N TYR A 189 2.66 3.95 -5.40
CA TYR A 189 1.88 3.88 -6.62
C TYR A 189 0.73 4.89 -6.64
N THR A 190 0.22 5.16 -7.84
CA THR A 190 -0.92 6.07 -8.04
C THR A 190 -2.08 5.34 -8.68
N GLU A 191 -3.24 5.41 -8.06
CA GLU A 191 -4.47 4.83 -8.58
C GLU A 191 -5.62 5.85 -8.47
N ARG A 192 -6.36 6.05 -9.58
CA ARG A 192 -7.52 6.95 -9.67
C ARG A 192 -7.23 8.37 -9.14
N GLY A 193 -6.01 8.86 -9.37
CA GLY A 193 -5.60 10.21 -8.95
C GLY A 193 -5.13 10.32 -7.50
N ASN A 194 -5.15 9.24 -6.73
CA ASN A 194 -4.59 9.19 -5.39
C ASN A 194 -3.24 8.48 -5.39
N SER A 195 -2.31 8.98 -4.60
CA SER A 195 -1.04 8.30 -4.34
C SER A 195 -1.14 7.48 -3.07
N TYR A 196 -0.62 6.25 -3.13
CA TYR A 196 -0.65 5.28 -2.05
C TYR A 196 0.75 4.88 -1.67
N PHE A 197 0.97 4.76 -0.38
CA PHE A 197 2.16 4.14 0.20
C PHE A 197 1.82 2.76 0.73
N TYR A 198 2.50 1.73 0.23
CA TYR A 198 2.42 0.36 0.70
C TYR A 198 3.71 0.00 1.44
N PRO A 199 3.64 -0.51 2.70
CA PRO A 199 4.83 -0.71 3.52
C PRO A 199 5.75 -1.83 3.05
N GLY A 200 5.32 -2.61 2.06
CA GLY A 200 6.14 -3.68 1.47
C GLY A 200 6.31 -4.90 2.36
N PHE A 201 7.05 -5.87 1.84
CA PHE A 201 7.25 -7.19 2.41
C PHE A 201 8.73 -7.39 2.76
N ASP A 202 9.22 -6.76 3.81
CA ASP A 202 10.56 -7.07 4.31
C ASP A 202 10.50 -7.42 5.80
N PRO A 203 10.52 -8.71 6.14
CA PRO A 203 10.29 -9.18 7.50
C PRO A 203 11.41 -8.84 8.50
N TYR A 204 12.47 -8.14 8.10
CA TYR A 204 13.67 -8.08 8.94
C TYR A 204 14.14 -6.68 9.33
N ALA A 205 13.51 -5.60 8.90
CA ALA A 205 14.05 -4.30 9.22
C ALA A 205 12.99 -3.25 9.47
N GLN A 206 13.07 -2.65 10.65
CA GLN A 206 12.58 -1.29 10.85
C GLN A 206 13.20 -0.42 9.78
N LYS A 207 12.37 0.10 8.86
CA LYS A 207 12.80 0.95 7.76
C LYS A 207 12.18 2.33 7.87
N ASP A 208 12.99 3.35 7.60
CA ASP A 208 12.52 4.70 7.36
C ASP A 208 12.56 4.96 5.85
N VAL A 209 11.41 5.24 5.27
CA VAL A 209 11.27 5.56 3.85
C VAL A 209 10.99 7.05 3.70
N GLY A 210 11.91 7.77 3.09
CA GLY A 210 11.71 9.17 2.75
C GLY A 210 10.79 9.33 1.54
N LEU A 211 9.73 10.11 1.68
CA LEU A 211 8.77 10.46 0.64
C LEU A 211 8.88 11.94 0.34
N VAL A 212 8.95 12.33 -0.94
CA VAL A 212 9.02 13.72 -1.38
C VAL A 212 7.74 14.05 -2.13
N TYR A 213 7.02 15.04 -1.64
CA TYR A 213 5.92 15.63 -2.37
C TYR A 213 6.40 16.77 -3.23
N HIS A 214 5.97 16.82 -4.48
CA HIS A 214 6.25 17.86 -5.45
C HIS A 214 4.96 18.52 -5.85
N TYR A 215 4.95 19.83 -5.84
CA TYR A 215 3.85 20.62 -6.38
C TYR A 215 4.36 21.57 -7.45
N ARG A 216 3.69 21.62 -8.60
CA ARG A 216 4.04 22.48 -9.72
C ARG A 216 2.95 23.53 -9.93
N ASN A 217 3.37 24.78 -10.00
CA ASN A 217 2.55 25.90 -10.44
C ASN A 217 3.28 26.63 -11.58
N GLY A 218 2.91 26.34 -12.82
CA GLY A 218 3.63 26.84 -13.98
C GLY A 218 5.09 26.39 -14.00
N ALA A 219 6.03 27.36 -13.99
CA ALA A 219 7.46 27.13 -13.92
C ALA A 219 7.97 26.80 -12.51
N CYS A 220 7.19 27.09 -11.47
CA CYS A 220 7.55 26.87 -10.08
C CYS A 220 7.38 25.42 -9.65
N ILE A 221 8.36 24.88 -8.94
CA ILE A 221 8.27 23.57 -8.29
C ILE A 221 8.62 23.74 -6.81
N ALA A 222 7.62 23.50 -5.96
CA ALA A 222 7.80 23.40 -4.52
C ALA A 222 7.94 21.94 -4.12
N ARG A 223 8.68 21.65 -3.05
CA ARG A 223 8.92 20.30 -2.54
C ARG A 223 8.95 20.30 -1.02
N ASP A 224 8.46 19.21 -0.44
CA ASP A 224 8.69 18.91 0.97
C ASP A 224 8.85 17.40 1.17
N THR A 225 9.49 17.00 2.26
CA THR A 225 9.84 15.62 2.55
C THR A 225 9.23 15.18 3.87
N MET A 226 8.59 14.01 3.88
CA MET A 226 8.19 13.30 5.08
C MET A 226 8.92 11.94 5.18
N ASN A 227 9.08 11.44 6.40
CA ASN A 227 9.57 10.09 6.63
C ASN A 227 8.41 9.18 7.06
N MET A 228 8.28 8.04 6.39
CA MET A 228 7.38 6.97 6.76
C MET A 228 8.19 5.88 7.45
N ARG A 229 7.96 5.67 8.76
CA ARG A 229 8.61 4.60 9.51
C ARG A 229 7.79 3.34 9.44
N ILE A 230 8.39 2.26 8.91
CA ILE A 230 7.78 0.94 8.85
C ILE A 230 8.22 0.14 10.07
N TRP A 231 7.26 -0.31 10.88
CA TRP A 231 7.51 -1.19 12.00
C TRP A 231 7.34 -2.64 11.60
N PRO A 232 8.31 -3.53 11.91
CA PRO A 232 8.16 -4.95 11.68
C PRO A 232 7.02 -5.52 12.53
N LEU A 233 6.36 -6.55 12.00
CA LEU A 233 5.34 -7.28 12.75
C LEU A 233 5.96 -8.03 13.93
N PRO A 234 5.22 -8.20 15.04
CA PRO A 234 5.65 -9.06 16.13
C PRO A 234 5.74 -10.53 15.66
N TYR A 235 6.65 -11.28 16.23
CA TYR A 235 6.69 -12.74 16.05
C TYR A 235 5.58 -13.38 16.88
N VAL A 236 4.86 -14.33 16.26
CA VAL A 236 3.74 -15.03 16.88
C VAL A 236 3.83 -16.50 16.53
N GLU A 237 3.62 -17.37 17.50
CA GLU A 237 3.62 -18.82 17.36
C GLU A 237 2.44 -19.40 18.12
N ALA A 238 1.54 -20.08 17.41
CA ALA A 238 0.38 -20.77 17.97
C ALA A 238 0.72 -22.13 18.57
N GLY A 239 1.94 -22.63 18.33
CA GLY A 239 2.37 -23.96 18.74
C GLY A 239 1.90 -25.07 17.81
N ASP A 240 2.14 -26.32 18.22
CA ASP A 240 1.80 -27.50 17.42
C ASP A 240 0.30 -27.79 17.42
N SER A 241 -0.16 -28.49 16.38
CA SER A 241 -1.54 -29.02 16.34
C SER A 241 -1.76 -30.05 17.44
N LEU A 242 -2.88 -29.96 18.12
CA LEU A 242 -3.26 -30.78 19.26
C LEU A 242 -4.37 -31.75 18.88
N LYS A 243 -4.46 -32.86 19.66
CA LYS A 243 -5.52 -33.86 19.51
C LYS A 243 -6.12 -34.15 20.88
N MET A 244 -7.44 -34.35 20.93
CA MET A 244 -8.14 -34.68 22.16
C MET A 244 -9.42 -35.43 21.87
N CYS A 245 -10.01 -36.04 22.90
CA CYS A 245 -11.31 -36.70 22.82
C CYS A 245 -12.45 -35.75 23.21
N LEU A 246 -13.65 -36.01 22.71
CA LEU A 246 -14.81 -35.15 22.95
C LEU A 246 -15.13 -34.98 24.45
N ASN A 247 -14.88 -36.02 25.28
CA ASN A 247 -15.13 -35.99 26.72
C ASN A 247 -13.94 -35.50 27.57
N ASN A 248 -12.87 -35.00 26.92
CA ASN A 248 -11.76 -34.46 27.67
C ASN A 248 -12.16 -33.13 28.33
N PRO A 249 -11.58 -32.81 29.49
CA PRO A 249 -11.77 -31.51 30.11
C PRO A 249 -11.23 -30.39 29.20
N PRO A 250 -11.65 -29.12 29.39
CA PRO A 250 -11.12 -27.99 28.68
C PRO A 250 -9.59 -27.91 28.78
N VAL A 251 -8.91 -27.59 27.68
CA VAL A 251 -7.45 -27.47 27.60
C VAL A 251 -7.03 -26.00 27.49
N THR A 252 -6.02 -25.62 28.25
CA THR A 252 -5.42 -24.30 28.12
C THR A 252 -4.48 -24.28 26.90
N LEU A 253 -4.75 -23.40 25.94
CA LEU A 253 -3.90 -23.17 24.79
C LEU A 253 -2.69 -22.30 25.20
N VAL A 254 -1.53 -22.61 24.65
CA VAL A 254 -0.29 -21.86 24.92
C VAL A 254 0.29 -21.37 23.61
N GLY A 255 0.06 -20.10 23.32
CA GLY A 255 0.76 -19.39 22.26
C GLY A 255 2.01 -18.68 22.80
N ARG A 256 2.90 -18.32 21.90
CA ARG A 256 4.09 -17.53 22.21
C ARG A 256 4.15 -16.32 21.31
N ASP A 257 4.60 -15.21 21.84
CA ASP A 257 4.76 -13.97 21.10
C ASP A 257 6.01 -13.21 21.54
N SER A 258 6.53 -12.41 20.62
CA SER A 258 7.67 -11.55 20.88
C SER A 258 7.53 -10.28 20.03
N ALA A 259 7.61 -9.11 20.65
CA ALA A 259 7.88 -7.90 19.90
C ALA A 259 9.25 -8.04 19.22
N ALA A 260 9.41 -7.52 18.02
CA ALA A 260 10.64 -7.66 17.23
C ALA A 260 11.89 -7.30 18.06
N GLY A 261 12.80 -8.27 18.19
CA GLY A 261 14.04 -8.13 18.95
C GLY A 261 13.92 -8.36 20.47
N GLN A 262 12.77 -8.84 20.98
CA GLN A 262 12.56 -9.15 22.39
C GLN A 262 12.48 -10.64 22.68
N VAL A 263 12.49 -11.00 23.95
CA VAL A 263 12.36 -12.38 24.43
C VAL A 263 10.91 -12.85 24.27
N TRP A 264 10.73 -14.09 23.84
CA TRP A 264 9.46 -14.77 23.76
C TRP A 264 8.70 -14.79 25.08
N GLN A 265 7.43 -14.45 25.05
CA GLN A 265 6.53 -14.46 26.19
C GLN A 265 5.31 -15.34 25.88
N PRO A 266 4.78 -16.05 26.89
CA PRO A 266 3.58 -16.86 26.68
C PRO A 266 2.30 -16.04 26.80
N ASN A 267 1.34 -16.33 25.94
CA ASN A 267 -0.08 -15.98 26.08
C ASN A 267 -0.38 -14.49 26.40
N ARG A 268 0.34 -13.53 25.79
CA ARG A 268 -0.03 -12.10 25.89
C ARG A 268 -1.11 -11.72 24.87
N GLY A 269 -1.31 -12.54 23.86
CA GLY A 269 -2.32 -12.34 22.82
C GLY A 269 -3.62 -13.08 23.13
N ASP A 270 -4.52 -13.08 22.15
CA ASP A 270 -5.83 -13.70 22.22
C ASP A 270 -5.94 -14.92 21.30
N TRP A 271 -6.66 -15.95 21.77
CA TRP A 271 -7.01 -17.09 20.97
C TRP A 271 -8.42 -16.96 20.39
N LYS A 272 -8.62 -17.40 19.15
CA LYS A 272 -9.94 -17.46 18.48
C LYS A 272 -10.17 -18.82 17.84
N SER A 273 -11.43 -19.25 17.86
CA SER A 273 -11.95 -20.35 17.07
C SER A 273 -13.06 -19.82 16.16
N GLY A 274 -12.81 -19.72 14.87
CA GLY A 274 -13.70 -18.99 13.97
C GLY A 274 -13.77 -17.51 14.34
N GLN A 275 -14.96 -17.04 14.70
CA GLN A 275 -15.19 -15.65 15.15
C GLN A 275 -15.12 -15.47 16.68
N ASP A 276 -15.13 -16.58 17.43
CA ASP A 276 -15.25 -16.55 18.89
C ASP A 276 -13.88 -16.42 19.56
N VAL A 277 -13.76 -15.47 20.49
CA VAL A 277 -12.59 -15.32 21.37
C VAL A 277 -12.68 -16.34 22.49
N LEU A 278 -11.61 -17.11 22.69
CA LEU A 278 -11.54 -18.14 23.72
C LEU A 278 -11.12 -17.52 25.06
N ALA A 279 -12.10 -17.27 25.91
CA ALA A 279 -11.87 -16.66 27.21
C ALA A 279 -10.92 -17.51 28.06
N GLY A 280 -9.90 -16.85 28.68
CA GLY A 280 -8.89 -17.52 29.49
C GLY A 280 -8.03 -18.51 28.71
N HIS A 281 -8.00 -18.41 27.38
CA HIS A 281 -7.26 -19.29 26.46
C HIS A 281 -7.70 -20.77 26.55
N LEU A 282 -8.95 -21.01 26.95
CA LEU A 282 -9.49 -22.34 27.13
C LEU A 282 -10.23 -22.81 25.87
N PHE A 283 -9.85 -23.98 25.36
CA PHE A 283 -10.62 -24.69 24.36
C PHE A 283 -11.43 -25.82 25.02
N THR A 284 -12.75 -25.82 24.80
CA THR A 284 -13.67 -26.84 25.29
C THR A 284 -14.21 -27.63 24.10
N PRO A 285 -13.99 -28.97 24.04
CA PRO A 285 -14.51 -29.76 22.96
C PRO A 285 -16.04 -29.93 23.13
N THR A 286 -16.82 -29.59 22.11
CA THR A 286 -18.29 -29.69 22.14
C THR A 286 -18.83 -30.63 21.08
N VAL A 287 -18.12 -30.80 19.97
CA VAL A 287 -18.45 -31.72 18.88
C VAL A 287 -17.15 -32.27 18.28
N PRO A 288 -17.17 -33.46 17.67
CA PRO A 288 -16.00 -33.97 16.96
C PRO A 288 -15.70 -33.16 15.71
N GLY A 289 -14.40 -33.04 15.33
CA GLY A 289 -13.98 -32.34 14.13
C GLY A 289 -12.63 -31.64 14.27
N ASP A 290 -12.23 -30.96 13.21
CA ASP A 290 -11.02 -30.14 13.17
C ASP A 290 -11.40 -28.68 13.36
N PHE A 291 -10.80 -28.05 14.36
CA PHE A 291 -10.99 -26.63 14.70
C PHE A 291 -9.73 -25.86 14.38
N GLN A 292 -9.86 -24.88 13.49
CA GLN A 292 -8.79 -23.90 13.21
C GLN A 292 -8.73 -22.92 14.37
N LEU A 293 -7.63 -22.93 15.11
CA LEU A 293 -7.35 -22.01 16.19
C LEU A 293 -6.38 -20.95 15.71
N LEU A 294 -6.64 -19.68 16.01
CA LEU A 294 -5.82 -18.54 15.62
C LEU A 294 -5.34 -17.83 16.89
N TYR A 295 -4.05 -17.66 17.01
CA TYR A 295 -3.43 -16.84 18.05
C TYR A 295 -3.04 -15.47 17.49
N TYR A 296 -3.56 -14.39 18.06
CA TYR A 296 -3.35 -13.02 17.66
C TYR A 296 -2.57 -12.28 18.74
N TYR A 297 -1.54 -11.55 18.35
CA TYR A 297 -0.84 -10.65 19.25
C TYR A 297 -0.66 -9.28 18.62
N THR A 298 -0.96 -8.23 19.38
CA THR A 298 -0.73 -6.83 19.00
C THR A 298 0.32 -6.24 19.94
N ASP A 299 1.39 -5.71 19.37
CA ASP A 299 2.47 -5.09 20.15
C ASP A 299 2.10 -3.68 20.65
N SER A 300 2.97 -3.06 21.42
CA SER A 300 2.76 -1.72 21.98
C SER A 300 2.71 -0.60 20.93
N ARG A 301 3.07 -0.87 19.68
CA ARG A 301 3.02 0.06 18.54
C ARG A 301 1.74 -0.08 17.76
N GLY A 302 0.90 -1.07 18.08
CA GLY A 302 -0.33 -1.39 17.38
C GLY A 302 -0.14 -2.34 16.20
N CYS A 303 1.05 -2.91 16.00
CA CYS A 303 1.30 -3.89 14.95
C CYS A 303 0.81 -5.26 15.40
N MET A 304 -0.07 -5.87 14.59
CA MET A 304 -0.70 -7.14 14.87
C MET A 304 -0.20 -8.23 13.92
N ASN A 305 0.10 -9.38 14.50
CA ASN A 305 0.38 -10.59 13.74
C ASN A 305 -0.41 -11.77 14.30
N ARG A 306 -0.47 -12.86 13.56
CA ARG A 306 -1.20 -14.09 13.93
C ARG A 306 -0.52 -15.32 13.42
N ASP A 307 -0.75 -16.43 14.13
CA ASP A 307 -0.40 -17.77 13.71
C ASP A 307 -1.53 -18.72 13.99
N SER A 308 -1.51 -19.92 13.44
CA SER A 308 -2.60 -20.89 13.53
C SER A 308 -2.15 -22.28 13.92
N ALA A 309 -2.97 -22.95 14.72
CA ALA A 309 -2.86 -24.37 15.04
C ALA A 309 -4.19 -25.08 14.78
N VAL A 310 -4.15 -26.38 14.61
CA VAL A 310 -5.37 -27.20 14.47
C VAL A 310 -5.59 -27.99 15.74
N MET A 311 -6.81 -27.89 16.30
CA MET A 311 -7.28 -28.78 17.36
C MET A 311 -8.18 -29.84 16.74
N ARG A 312 -7.77 -31.11 16.81
CA ARG A 312 -8.55 -32.22 16.34
C ARG A 312 -9.27 -32.88 17.52
N VAL A 313 -10.60 -32.85 17.51
CA VAL A 313 -11.47 -33.52 18.50
C VAL A 313 -11.93 -34.81 17.91
N HIS A 314 -11.51 -35.94 18.51
CA HIS A 314 -11.93 -37.25 18.13
C HIS A 314 -13.29 -37.61 18.77
N PRO A 315 -14.20 -38.31 18.04
CA PRO A 315 -15.44 -38.81 18.61
C PRO A 315 -15.16 -39.88 19.67
N LEU A 316 -16.10 -40.04 20.57
CA LEU A 316 -16.11 -41.20 21.46
C LEU A 316 -16.50 -42.46 20.70
N PRO A 317 -15.94 -43.62 21.04
CA PRO A 317 -16.44 -44.91 20.52
C PRO A 317 -17.84 -45.17 20.99
N SER A 318 -18.67 -45.86 20.18
CA SER A 318 -19.97 -46.36 20.64
C SER A 318 -19.78 -47.49 21.65
N THR A 319 -20.52 -47.41 22.72
CA THR A 319 -20.60 -48.45 23.77
C THR A 319 -21.92 -49.26 23.68
N ASP A 320 -22.73 -48.98 22.66
CA ASP A 320 -23.97 -49.73 22.41
C ASP A 320 -23.65 -51.18 22.02
N PHE A 321 -24.40 -52.11 22.58
CA PHE A 321 -24.29 -53.55 22.28
C PHE A 321 -25.63 -54.25 22.31
N THR A 322 -25.64 -55.37 21.68
CA THR A 322 -26.84 -56.31 21.74
C THR A 322 -26.51 -57.53 22.53
N VAL A 323 -27.49 -57.99 23.32
CA VAL A 323 -27.42 -59.19 24.13
C VAL A 323 -28.83 -59.78 24.29
N ALA A 324 -28.97 -61.07 24.42
CA ALA A 324 -30.24 -61.68 24.77
C ALA A 324 -30.69 -61.26 26.18
N PRO A 325 -31.94 -60.77 26.36
CA PRO A 325 -32.39 -60.24 27.65
C PRO A 325 -32.52 -61.36 28.72
N ARG A 326 -32.53 -62.64 28.29
CA ARG A 326 -32.59 -63.83 29.14
C ARG A 326 -31.70 -64.94 28.60
N SER A 327 -31.07 -65.69 29.50
CA SER A 327 -30.30 -66.87 29.18
C SER A 327 -30.36 -67.84 30.36
N CYS A 328 -29.91 -69.09 30.15
CA CYS A 328 -29.82 -70.11 31.22
C CYS A 328 -28.39 -70.07 31.82
N ILE A 329 -28.27 -70.56 33.08
CA ILE A 329 -26.96 -70.85 33.68
C ILE A 329 -26.22 -71.86 32.81
N HIS A 330 -24.88 -71.78 32.80
CA HIS A 330 -23.95 -72.63 32.03
C HIS A 330 -24.18 -72.58 30.50
N THR A 331 -24.86 -71.56 30.00
CA THR A 331 -25.05 -71.33 28.57
C THR A 331 -24.27 -70.05 28.14
N ASP A 332 -23.57 -70.17 27.04
CA ASP A 332 -22.82 -69.00 26.47
C ASP A 332 -23.77 -67.87 26.02
N VAL A 333 -23.64 -66.76 26.59
CA VAL A 333 -24.33 -65.51 26.24
C VAL A 333 -23.46 -64.73 25.32
N LEU A 334 -23.95 -64.37 24.12
CA LEU A 334 -23.19 -63.55 23.11
C LEU A 334 -23.48 -62.08 23.35
N PHE A 335 -22.43 -61.35 23.49
CA PHE A 335 -22.41 -59.83 23.54
C PHE A 335 -21.82 -59.35 22.25
N THR A 336 -22.57 -58.55 21.50
CA THR A 336 -22.15 -58.04 20.18
C THR A 336 -22.14 -56.50 20.19
N PRO A 337 -20.98 -55.83 20.08
CA PRO A 337 -20.92 -54.37 19.96
C PRO A 337 -21.61 -53.89 18.70
N ALA A 338 -22.26 -52.72 18.75
CA ALA A 338 -22.95 -52.13 17.60
C ALA A 338 -21.95 -51.57 16.54
N GLN A 339 -20.77 -51.14 16.95
CA GLN A 339 -19.75 -50.59 16.08
C GLN A 339 -18.34 -51.10 16.46
N PRO A 340 -17.99 -52.30 16.03
CA PRO A 340 -16.72 -52.92 16.41
C PRO A 340 -15.50 -52.33 15.73
N ASP A 341 -15.65 -51.71 14.55
CA ASP A 341 -14.55 -51.34 13.67
C ASP A 341 -13.48 -50.44 14.35
N GLY A 342 -12.34 -51.06 14.63
CA GLY A 342 -11.17 -50.39 15.18
C GLY A 342 -11.26 -50.02 16.67
N ASN A 343 -12.27 -50.49 17.38
CA ASN A 343 -12.42 -50.30 18.81
C ASN A 343 -12.02 -51.58 19.58
N THR A 344 -11.56 -51.39 20.82
CA THR A 344 -11.36 -52.48 21.79
C THR A 344 -12.39 -52.33 22.89
N PHE A 345 -13.03 -53.45 23.29
CA PHE A 345 -14.07 -53.46 24.28
C PHE A 345 -13.62 -54.21 25.53
N GLU A 346 -13.88 -53.63 26.70
CA GLU A 346 -13.72 -54.25 27.99
C GLU A 346 -15.12 -54.45 28.62
N TRP A 347 -15.42 -55.70 29.03
CA TRP A 347 -16.73 -56.12 29.50
C TRP A 347 -16.71 -56.42 30.96
N ILE A 348 -17.65 -55.88 31.73
CA ILE A 348 -17.95 -56.21 33.11
C ILE A 348 -19.29 -56.92 33.11
N PHE A 349 -19.27 -58.23 33.40
CA PHE A 349 -20.45 -59.10 33.29
C PHE A 349 -21.39 -59.08 34.50
N GLY A 350 -20.97 -58.41 35.58
CA GLY A 350 -21.78 -58.24 36.80
C GLY A 350 -21.93 -59.52 37.67
N ASP A 351 -20.94 -60.43 37.57
CA ASP A 351 -20.87 -61.67 38.30
C ASP A 351 -19.53 -61.92 39.01
N ASP A 352 -18.76 -60.82 39.22
CA ASP A 352 -17.47 -60.84 39.87
C ASP A 352 -16.40 -61.69 39.13
N THR A 353 -16.63 -62.06 37.89
CA THR A 353 -15.63 -62.68 37.04
C THR A 353 -14.66 -61.64 36.52
N PRO A 354 -13.45 -62.05 36.09
CA PRO A 354 -12.52 -61.11 35.43
C PRO A 354 -13.15 -60.44 34.19
N HIS A 355 -12.81 -59.19 33.92
CA HIS A 355 -13.26 -58.45 32.76
C HIS A 355 -12.89 -59.17 31.46
N GLY A 356 -13.81 -59.27 30.54
CA GLY A 356 -13.56 -59.77 29.20
C GLY A 356 -13.00 -58.65 28.32
N ILE A 357 -12.04 -58.93 27.45
CA ILE A 357 -11.50 -57.99 26.48
C ILE A 357 -11.69 -58.58 25.09
N SER A 358 -12.23 -57.79 24.17
CA SER A 358 -12.45 -58.20 22.78
C SER A 358 -12.38 -56.99 21.83
N ASP A 359 -12.05 -57.26 20.57
CA ASP A 359 -12.14 -56.29 19.48
C ASP A 359 -13.43 -56.43 18.67
N ASN A 360 -14.26 -57.42 19.05
CA ASN A 360 -15.54 -57.74 18.41
C ASN A 360 -16.47 -58.35 19.45
N GLU A 361 -17.29 -59.33 19.05
CA GLU A 361 -18.18 -60.09 19.93
C GLU A 361 -17.43 -60.91 20.99
N ILE A 362 -18.09 -61.18 22.14
CA ILE A 362 -17.56 -62.03 23.20
C ILE A 362 -18.64 -62.92 23.73
N LEU A 363 -18.26 -64.17 24.12
CA LEU A 363 -19.08 -65.10 24.80
C LEU A 363 -18.77 -65.15 26.30
N HIS A 364 -19.79 -65.15 27.14
CA HIS A 364 -19.65 -65.34 28.57
C HIS A 364 -20.74 -66.22 29.12
N SER A 365 -20.42 -67.14 30.04
CA SER A 365 -21.35 -68.00 30.70
C SER A 365 -21.44 -67.70 32.18
N TYR A 366 -22.67 -67.85 32.75
CA TYR A 366 -22.97 -67.53 34.15
C TYR A 366 -23.24 -68.83 34.96
N ASP A 367 -22.56 -68.94 36.11
CA ASP A 367 -22.73 -70.12 37.02
C ASP A 367 -23.89 -69.97 37.99
N MET A 368 -24.42 -68.75 38.17
CA MET A 368 -25.48 -68.46 39.10
C MET A 368 -26.65 -67.75 38.43
N TYR A 369 -27.89 -68.16 38.73
CA TYR A 369 -29.10 -67.50 38.27
C TYR A 369 -29.29 -66.12 38.98
N GLY A 370 -30.12 -65.28 38.42
CA GLY A 370 -30.42 -63.92 38.91
C GLY A 370 -30.18 -62.85 37.88
N TYR A 371 -30.38 -61.60 38.29
CA TYR A 371 -30.13 -60.47 37.43
C TYR A 371 -28.64 -60.10 37.40
N ARG A 372 -28.13 -59.75 36.22
CA ARG A 372 -26.79 -59.28 36.00
C ARG A 372 -26.85 -57.95 35.34
N ASP A 373 -26.08 -56.98 35.83
CA ASP A 373 -25.88 -55.62 35.23
C ASP A 373 -24.56 -55.61 34.46
N VAL A 374 -24.66 -55.64 33.13
CA VAL A 374 -23.52 -55.73 32.25
C VAL A 374 -23.13 -54.30 31.76
N ILE A 375 -21.86 -53.98 31.82
CA ILE A 375 -21.26 -52.67 31.36
C ILE A 375 -20.24 -52.99 30.30
N CYS A 376 -20.30 -52.20 29.20
CA CYS A 376 -19.32 -52.18 28.12
C CYS A 376 -18.48 -50.91 28.18
N MET A 377 -17.19 -51.05 28.25
CA MET A 377 -16.24 -49.93 28.08
C MET A 377 -15.57 -50.07 26.72
N ALA A 378 -15.61 -49.01 25.90
CA ALA A 378 -14.98 -49.02 24.59
C ALA A 378 -13.79 -48.05 24.52
N GLN A 379 -12.73 -48.44 23.81
CA GLN A 379 -11.58 -47.62 23.51
C GLN A 379 -11.35 -47.57 22.00
N SER A 380 -11.33 -46.37 21.40
CA SER A 380 -11.05 -46.17 19.98
C SER A 380 -9.56 -46.28 19.68
N VAL A 381 -9.21 -46.39 18.38
CA VAL A 381 -7.83 -46.32 17.87
C VAL A 381 -7.11 -44.98 18.20
N TYR A 382 -7.87 -43.96 18.53
CA TYR A 382 -7.36 -42.64 18.95
C TYR A 382 -7.13 -42.55 20.45
N GLY A 383 -7.45 -43.64 21.22
CA GLY A 383 -7.33 -43.69 22.66
C GLY A 383 -8.52 -43.08 23.41
N CYS A 384 -9.57 -42.65 22.72
CA CYS A 384 -10.78 -42.14 23.35
C CYS A 384 -11.57 -43.30 24.00
N ARG A 385 -12.07 -43.09 25.23
CA ARG A 385 -12.78 -44.07 26.00
C ARG A 385 -14.19 -43.58 26.32
N ASP A 386 -15.13 -44.55 26.32
CA ASP A 386 -16.48 -44.31 26.78
C ASP A 386 -16.99 -45.56 27.54
N THR A 387 -18.05 -45.39 28.33
CA THR A 387 -18.62 -46.45 29.17
C THR A 387 -20.12 -46.41 29.02
N SER A 388 -20.74 -47.59 28.75
CA SER A 388 -22.17 -47.70 28.62
C SER A 388 -22.88 -47.53 29.98
N GLU A 389 -24.16 -47.24 29.93
CA GLU A 389 -25.04 -47.53 31.08
C GLU A 389 -25.11 -49.05 31.29
N ALA A 390 -25.45 -49.46 32.52
CA ALA A 390 -25.61 -50.87 32.86
C ALA A 390 -26.85 -51.48 32.14
N THR A 391 -26.62 -52.51 31.36
CA THR A 391 -27.69 -53.28 30.71
C THR A 391 -28.03 -54.52 31.57
N ARG A 392 -29.29 -54.61 32.04
CA ARG A 392 -29.73 -55.70 32.88
C ARG A 392 -30.19 -56.87 32.03
N ILE A 393 -29.66 -58.12 32.33
CA ILE A 393 -30.06 -59.37 31.76
C ILE A 393 -30.52 -60.32 32.90
N GLU A 394 -31.39 -61.31 32.61
CA GLU A 394 -31.86 -62.27 33.54
C GLU A 394 -31.27 -63.65 33.23
N ILE A 395 -30.54 -64.20 34.17
CA ILE A 395 -30.03 -65.59 34.09
C ILE A 395 -31.01 -66.52 34.86
N ILE A 396 -31.61 -67.39 34.15
CA ILE A 396 -32.60 -68.32 34.72
C ILE A 396 -31.98 -69.70 35.04
N ASN A 397 -32.49 -70.34 36.08
CA ASN A 397 -32.05 -71.67 36.43
C ASN A 397 -32.55 -72.67 35.38
N LEU A 398 -31.82 -73.77 35.22
CA LEU A 398 -32.28 -74.84 34.40
C LEU A 398 -33.61 -75.44 35.04
N PRO A 399 -34.61 -75.78 34.22
CA PRO A 399 -35.78 -76.47 34.74
C PRO A 399 -35.33 -77.75 35.38
N PRO A 400 -36.01 -78.18 36.48
CA PRO A 400 -35.71 -79.47 37.06
C PRO A 400 -35.93 -80.57 35.99
N PRO A 401 -35.12 -81.63 36.04
CA PRO A 401 -35.31 -82.71 35.10
C PRO A 401 -36.77 -83.24 35.16
N PRO A 402 -37.40 -83.47 34.02
CA PRO A 402 -38.77 -83.99 34.04
C PRO A 402 -38.82 -85.30 34.80
N PHE A 403 -39.65 -85.29 35.80
CA PHE A 403 -39.91 -86.51 36.62
C PHE A 403 -41.36 -86.83 36.45
N PHE A 404 -41.59 -88.07 36.14
CA PHE A 404 -42.93 -88.66 36.25
C PHE A 404 -42.82 -89.99 37.01
N ASP A 405 -43.75 -90.21 37.87
CA ASP A 405 -43.87 -91.47 38.64
C ASP A 405 -44.82 -92.35 37.90
N VAL A 406 -44.45 -93.60 37.78
CA VAL A 406 -45.28 -94.65 37.19
C VAL A 406 -45.44 -95.78 38.19
N ASP A 407 -46.64 -96.17 38.43
CA ASP A 407 -46.94 -97.23 39.37
C ASP A 407 -46.63 -98.63 38.79
N THR A 408 -46.49 -98.72 37.51
CA THR A 408 -46.06 -99.97 36.88
C THR A 408 -45.39 -99.73 35.51
N LEU A 409 -44.34 -100.53 35.23
CA LEU A 409 -43.60 -100.44 33.94
C LEU A 409 -44.04 -101.52 32.96
N GLN A 410 -44.97 -102.40 33.38
CA GLN A 410 -45.46 -103.54 32.58
C GLN A 410 -46.93 -103.75 32.79
N GLY A 411 -47.71 -103.94 31.73
CA GLY A 411 -49.13 -104.27 31.78
C GLY A 411 -49.58 -104.86 30.46
N CYS A 412 -50.78 -105.48 30.47
CA CYS A 412 -51.42 -105.99 29.26
C CYS A 412 -52.17 -104.84 28.56
N ALA A 413 -52.09 -104.74 27.26
CA ALA A 413 -52.77 -103.70 26.44
C ALA A 413 -54.31 -103.96 26.45
N PRO A 414 -55.13 -102.89 26.60
CA PRO A 414 -54.78 -101.50 26.87
C PRO A 414 -54.31 -101.26 28.33
N PHE A 415 -53.28 -100.41 28.56
CA PHE A 415 -52.62 -100.20 29.86
C PHE A 415 -52.35 -98.71 30.08
N GLU A 416 -52.77 -98.20 31.19
CA GLU A 416 -52.54 -96.81 31.64
C GLU A 416 -51.37 -96.74 32.66
N VAL A 417 -50.51 -95.75 32.58
CA VAL A 417 -49.40 -95.45 33.48
C VAL A 417 -49.53 -94.08 34.09
#